data_161e0bb713fc765e025a66e6ffe1fe8f
#
_entry.id   161e0bb713fc765e025a66e6ffe1fe8f
#
_cell.length_a   1.000
_cell.length_b   1.000
_cell.length_c   1.000
_cell.angle_alpha   90.00
_cell.angle_beta   90.00
_cell.angle_gamma   90.00
#
_symmetry.space_group_name_H-M   'P 1'
#
loop_
_entity.id
_entity.type
_entity.pdbx_description
1 polymer ?
#
loop_
_entity_poly.entity_id
_entity_poly.type
_entity_poly.pdbx_seq_one_letter_code
_entity_poly.pdbx_strand_id
1 'polypeptide(L)'
;LSAEEVAQLEKKLLAYSDSTSTQVSIVLLSSVGPYDIADYTIQLGEKWGIGVKGKDNGLLILAAMDDRKVFIAPGRGLEGAVPDALAKRIVNDLILPNFKMQAYYQGLDQATDMIFKLASGEYKADEMLAEENSGGAIFFILFFVVVFIILPLIKNRRDNNNHMGGKGGGIDFWTTLMLANVLGGGGGRSSGGSFGDFSSGGGSFGGFGGGS
;
A
#
# COMPACT_ATOMS: atom_id res chain seq x y z
N LEU A 1 -16.61 4.25 13.95
CA LEU A 1 -16.39 5.65 14.32
C LEU A 1 -17.46 6.10 15.30
N SER A 2 -17.07 6.82 16.36
CA SER A 2 -18.02 7.52 17.25
C SER A 2 -18.58 8.78 16.54
N ALA A 3 -19.68 9.32 17.07
CA ALA A 3 -20.24 10.57 16.55
C ALA A 3 -19.26 11.75 16.66
N GLU A 4 -18.44 11.76 17.71
CA GLU A 4 -17.40 12.78 17.92
C GLU A 4 -16.28 12.67 16.92
N GLU A 5 -15.81 11.45 16.60
CA GLU A 5 -14.80 11.19 15.58
C GLU A 5 -15.27 11.59 14.18
N VAL A 6 -16.54 11.31 13.87
CA VAL A 6 -17.16 11.76 12.61
C VAL A 6 -17.16 13.27 12.53
N ALA A 7 -17.64 13.96 13.58
CA ALA A 7 -17.68 15.42 13.61
C ALA A 7 -16.30 16.07 13.50
N GLN A 8 -15.25 15.45 14.08
CA GLN A 8 -13.87 15.93 13.95
C GLN A 8 -13.36 15.80 12.51
N LEU A 9 -13.58 14.64 11.85
CA LEU A 9 -13.22 14.44 10.45
C LEU A 9 -13.98 15.41 9.55
N GLU A 10 -15.29 15.56 9.71
CA GLU A 10 -16.10 16.49 8.91
C GLU A 10 -15.59 17.94 9.05
N LYS A 11 -15.32 18.38 10.28
CA LYS A 11 -14.77 19.72 10.52
C LYS A 11 -13.42 19.93 9.82
N LYS A 12 -12.55 18.91 9.87
CA LYS A 12 -11.22 18.93 9.22
C LYS A 12 -11.36 19.02 7.69
N LEU A 13 -12.23 18.19 7.11
CA LEU A 13 -12.47 18.16 5.65
C LEU A 13 -13.10 19.46 5.15
N LEU A 14 -14.06 20.00 5.88
CA LEU A 14 -14.69 21.30 5.56
C LEU A 14 -13.67 22.44 5.61
N ALA A 15 -12.88 22.54 6.69
CA ALA A 15 -11.85 23.58 6.82
C ALA A 15 -10.83 23.53 5.67
N TYR A 16 -10.45 22.34 5.24
CA TYR A 16 -9.56 22.15 4.09
C TYR A 16 -10.22 22.59 2.79
N SER A 17 -11.47 22.18 2.55
CA SER A 17 -12.24 22.59 1.37
C SER A 17 -12.41 24.11 1.28
N ASP A 18 -12.71 24.75 2.39
CA ASP A 18 -12.88 26.22 2.46
C ASP A 18 -11.58 26.97 2.12
N SER A 19 -10.44 26.43 2.52
CA SER A 19 -9.13 27.08 2.31
C SER A 19 -8.53 26.83 0.92
N THR A 20 -8.80 25.66 0.31
CA THR A 20 -8.13 25.23 -0.93
C THR A 20 -9.07 25.04 -2.11
N SER A 21 -10.38 25.02 -1.90
CA SER A 21 -11.43 24.62 -2.83
C SER A 21 -11.33 23.14 -3.24
N THR A 22 -10.43 22.34 -2.67
CA THR A 22 -10.29 20.92 -2.92
C THR A 22 -11.24 20.15 -2.00
N GLN A 23 -12.08 19.31 -2.57
CA GLN A 23 -13.05 18.52 -1.80
C GLN A 23 -12.55 17.11 -1.55
N VAL A 24 -12.40 16.74 -0.30
CA VAL A 24 -12.12 15.36 0.11
C VAL A 24 -13.34 14.81 0.84
N SER A 25 -13.80 13.64 0.42
CA SER A 25 -14.95 12.96 1.01
C SER A 25 -14.56 11.57 1.49
N ILE A 26 -15.16 11.13 2.60
CA ILE A 26 -14.94 9.80 3.17
C ILE A 26 -16.28 9.09 3.23
N VAL A 27 -16.35 7.87 2.70
CA VAL A 27 -17.54 7.02 2.74
C VAL A 27 -17.18 5.68 3.35
N LEU A 28 -17.93 5.30 4.38
CA LEU A 28 -17.85 3.99 5.00
C LEU A 28 -19.13 3.23 4.68
N LEU A 29 -18.98 2.08 4.03
CA LEU A 29 -20.08 1.18 3.68
C LEU A 29 -19.85 -0.17 4.33
N SER A 30 -20.93 -0.94 4.52
CA SER A 30 -20.81 -2.35 4.90
C SER A 30 -20.17 -3.14 3.76
N SER A 31 -20.70 -3.03 2.54
CA SER A 31 -20.20 -3.77 1.38
C SER A 31 -20.53 -3.02 0.08
N VAL A 32 -19.72 -3.23 -0.96
CA VAL A 32 -20.03 -2.81 -2.34
C VAL A 32 -20.75 -3.91 -3.12
N GLY A 33 -21.04 -5.05 -2.48
CA GLY A 33 -21.71 -6.19 -3.11
C GLY A 33 -20.87 -6.83 -4.21
N PRO A 34 -21.46 -7.12 -5.39
CA PRO A 34 -20.74 -7.81 -6.48
C PRO A 34 -19.83 -6.89 -7.30
N TYR A 35 -19.76 -5.60 -6.96
CA TYR A 35 -19.00 -4.62 -7.73
C TYR A 35 -17.54 -4.57 -7.32
N ASP A 36 -16.68 -4.20 -8.28
CA ASP A 36 -15.30 -3.83 -7.95
C ASP A 36 -15.30 -2.52 -7.15
N ILE A 37 -14.48 -2.43 -6.11
CA ILE A 37 -14.46 -1.27 -5.22
C ILE A 37 -13.94 -0.02 -5.93
N ALA A 38 -13.00 -0.15 -6.86
CA ALA A 38 -12.47 0.98 -7.61
C ALA A 38 -13.54 1.56 -8.53
N ASP A 39 -14.18 0.70 -9.33
CA ASP A 39 -15.27 1.11 -10.23
C ASP A 39 -16.42 1.75 -9.46
N TYR A 40 -16.80 1.15 -8.33
CA TYR A 40 -17.86 1.67 -7.48
C TYR A 40 -17.52 3.06 -6.92
N THR A 41 -16.28 3.22 -6.43
CA THR A 41 -15.82 4.49 -5.85
C THR A 41 -15.78 5.60 -6.89
N ILE A 42 -15.24 5.32 -8.08
CA ILE A 42 -15.17 6.28 -9.18
C ILE A 42 -16.57 6.73 -9.60
N GLN A 43 -17.47 5.77 -9.88
CA GLN A 43 -18.85 6.07 -10.24
C GLN A 43 -19.61 6.85 -9.17
N LEU A 44 -19.35 6.54 -7.89
CA LEU A 44 -19.95 7.27 -6.78
C LEU A 44 -19.45 8.70 -6.72
N GLY A 45 -18.14 8.92 -6.90
CA GLY A 45 -17.52 10.24 -6.95
C GLY A 45 -18.07 11.10 -8.08
N GLU A 46 -18.20 10.53 -9.29
CA GLU A 46 -18.82 11.18 -10.45
C GLU A 46 -20.28 11.54 -10.20
N LYS A 47 -21.06 10.58 -9.70
CA LYS A 47 -22.49 10.77 -9.43
C LYS A 47 -22.76 11.83 -8.37
N TRP A 48 -21.91 11.93 -7.38
CA TRP A 48 -22.02 12.96 -6.33
C TRP A 48 -21.41 14.30 -6.76
N GLY A 49 -20.61 14.33 -7.83
CA GLY A 49 -19.97 15.53 -8.32
C GLY A 49 -18.97 16.08 -7.32
N ILE A 50 -18.17 15.19 -6.69
CA ILE A 50 -17.18 15.59 -5.68
C ILE A 50 -16.08 16.41 -6.37
N GLY A 51 -15.84 17.63 -5.88
CA GLY A 51 -14.90 18.58 -6.47
C GLY A 51 -15.59 19.76 -7.14
N VAL A 52 -14.81 20.70 -7.63
CA VAL A 52 -15.31 21.88 -8.33
C VAL A 52 -15.40 21.59 -9.81
N LYS A 53 -16.55 21.87 -10.40
CA LYS A 53 -16.79 21.68 -11.85
C LYS A 53 -15.70 22.39 -12.67
N GLY A 54 -15.05 21.62 -13.56
CA GLY A 54 -13.98 22.12 -14.43
C GLY A 54 -12.61 22.17 -13.79
N LYS A 55 -12.50 21.96 -12.47
CA LYS A 55 -11.22 21.74 -11.77
C LYS A 55 -10.96 20.27 -11.49
N ASP A 56 -12.01 19.47 -11.36
CA ASP A 56 -11.97 18.04 -11.06
C ASP A 56 -11.07 17.71 -9.83
N ASN A 57 -11.08 18.62 -8.85
CA ASN A 57 -10.23 18.60 -7.67
C ASN A 57 -10.93 17.95 -6.46
N GLY A 58 -11.72 16.94 -6.72
CA GLY A 58 -12.33 16.10 -5.71
C GLY A 58 -11.51 14.86 -5.42
N LEU A 59 -11.66 14.28 -4.22
CA LEU A 59 -11.08 13.00 -3.85
C LEU A 59 -12.06 12.24 -2.98
N LEU A 60 -12.28 10.96 -3.28
CA LEU A 60 -13.16 10.10 -2.50
C LEU A 60 -12.35 8.95 -1.89
N ILE A 61 -12.43 8.82 -0.57
CA ILE A 61 -11.97 7.64 0.17
C ILE A 61 -13.19 6.77 0.46
N LEU A 62 -13.23 5.55 -0.04
CA LEU A 62 -14.29 4.60 0.24
C LEU A 62 -13.72 3.36 0.94
N ALA A 63 -14.32 2.99 2.07
CA ALA A 63 -14.01 1.77 2.78
C ALA A 63 -15.27 0.89 2.87
N ALA A 64 -15.18 -0.32 2.33
CA ALA A 64 -16.18 -1.39 2.44
C ALA A 64 -15.76 -2.32 3.57
N MET A 65 -16.41 -2.17 4.74
CA MET A 65 -15.93 -2.74 6.00
C MET A 65 -16.04 -4.26 6.03
N ASP A 66 -17.15 -4.82 5.56
CA ASP A 66 -17.38 -6.27 5.52
C ASP A 66 -16.54 -6.94 4.42
N ASP A 67 -16.32 -6.23 3.30
CA ASP A 67 -15.47 -6.67 2.21
C ASP A 67 -13.97 -6.52 2.54
N ARG A 68 -13.64 -5.76 3.60
CA ARG A 68 -12.26 -5.42 4.01
C ARG A 68 -11.44 -4.79 2.89
N LYS A 69 -12.08 -3.91 2.15
CA LYS A 69 -11.46 -3.20 1.02
C LYS A 69 -11.52 -1.70 1.24
N VAL A 70 -10.46 -1.02 0.85
CA VAL A 70 -10.39 0.45 0.85
C VAL A 70 -9.87 0.91 -0.49
N PHE A 71 -10.44 1.99 -1.01
CA PHE A 71 -10.00 2.60 -2.24
C PHE A 71 -10.03 4.14 -2.12
N ILE A 72 -9.04 4.78 -2.73
CA ILE A 72 -8.95 6.24 -2.85
C ILE A 72 -9.05 6.58 -4.33
N ALA A 73 -10.06 7.36 -4.71
CA ALA A 73 -10.27 7.84 -6.06
C ALA A 73 -9.99 9.36 -6.11
N PRO A 74 -8.84 9.80 -6.61
CA PRO A 74 -8.61 11.20 -6.91
C PRO A 74 -9.34 11.59 -8.19
N GLY A 75 -9.86 12.81 -8.25
CA GLY A 75 -10.32 13.42 -9.48
C GLY A 75 -9.14 13.84 -10.37
N ARG A 76 -9.38 14.05 -11.65
CA ARG A 76 -8.33 14.38 -12.64
C ARG A 76 -7.44 15.56 -12.25
N GLY A 77 -8.00 16.56 -11.58
CA GLY A 77 -7.27 17.73 -11.10
C GLY A 77 -6.29 17.41 -9.96
N LEU A 78 -6.43 16.24 -9.31
CA LEU A 78 -5.56 15.80 -8.22
C LEU A 78 -4.62 14.65 -8.62
N GLU A 79 -4.75 14.06 -9.81
CA GLU A 79 -3.88 12.95 -10.25
C GLU A 79 -2.40 13.31 -10.24
N GLY A 80 -2.07 14.58 -10.54
CA GLY A 80 -0.69 15.05 -10.48
C GLY A 80 -0.11 15.13 -9.06
N ALA A 81 -0.96 15.38 -8.06
CA ALA A 81 -0.56 15.49 -6.66
C ALA A 81 -0.70 14.14 -5.91
N VAL A 82 -1.75 13.40 -6.22
CA VAL A 82 -2.06 12.09 -5.61
C VAL A 82 -2.25 11.05 -6.72
N PRO A 83 -1.18 10.63 -7.41
CA PRO A 83 -1.28 9.56 -8.40
C PRO A 83 -1.62 8.22 -7.74
N ASP A 84 -2.05 7.25 -8.55
CA ASP A 84 -2.47 5.91 -8.14
C ASP A 84 -1.50 5.22 -7.17
N ALA A 85 -0.21 5.31 -7.50
CA ALA A 85 0.82 4.68 -6.68
C ALA A 85 0.84 5.25 -5.27
N LEU A 86 0.68 6.58 -5.12
CA LEU A 86 0.59 7.22 -3.80
C LEU A 86 -0.73 6.95 -3.10
N ALA A 87 -1.85 6.99 -3.81
CA ALA A 87 -3.14 6.64 -3.25
C ALA A 87 -3.12 5.22 -2.66
N LYS A 88 -2.57 4.27 -3.40
CA LYS A 88 -2.37 2.88 -2.94
C LYS A 88 -1.43 2.80 -1.74
N ARG A 89 -0.35 3.57 -1.73
CA ARG A 89 0.59 3.62 -0.61
C ARG A 89 -0.07 4.19 0.65
N ILE A 90 -0.82 5.28 0.54
CA ILE A 90 -1.60 5.85 1.66
C ILE A 90 -2.54 4.78 2.25
N VAL A 91 -3.24 4.03 1.40
CA VAL A 91 -4.09 2.93 1.86
C VAL A 91 -3.27 1.89 2.62
N ASN A 92 -2.17 1.39 2.04
CA ASN A 92 -1.39 0.30 2.60
C ASN A 92 -0.64 0.68 3.88
N ASP A 93 -0.08 1.88 3.94
CA ASP A 93 0.83 2.29 5.01
C ASP A 93 0.10 3.02 6.16
N LEU A 94 -1.00 3.73 5.86
CA LEU A 94 -1.71 4.52 6.86
C LEU A 94 -3.08 3.95 7.21
N ILE A 95 -3.91 3.57 6.22
CA ILE A 95 -5.27 3.12 6.52
C ILE A 95 -5.30 1.68 7.00
N LEU A 96 -4.74 0.75 6.23
CA LEU A 96 -4.87 -0.68 6.53
C LEU A 96 -4.24 -1.10 7.87
N PRO A 97 -3.05 -0.62 8.29
CA PRO A 97 -2.49 -1.00 9.58
C PRO A 97 -3.38 -0.54 10.74
N ASN A 98 -3.91 0.68 10.66
CA ASN A 98 -4.81 1.23 11.67
C ASN A 98 -6.16 0.48 11.69
N PHE A 99 -6.71 0.14 10.53
CA PHE A 99 -7.97 -0.62 10.43
C PHE A 99 -7.85 -2.02 11.00
N LYS A 100 -6.71 -2.68 10.82
CA LYS A 100 -6.41 -3.99 11.45
C LYS A 100 -6.42 -3.91 12.99
N MET A 101 -6.05 -2.77 13.54
CA MET A 101 -6.09 -2.48 14.97
C MET A 101 -7.43 -1.88 15.44
N GLN A 102 -8.43 -1.81 14.55
CA GLN A 102 -9.73 -1.16 14.81
C GLN A 102 -9.64 0.35 15.10
N ALA A 103 -8.50 0.96 14.83
CA ALA A 103 -8.24 2.39 14.98
C ALA A 103 -8.69 3.16 13.73
N TYR A 104 -9.96 3.04 13.36
CA TYR A 104 -10.50 3.56 12.10
C TYR A 104 -10.33 5.07 11.94
N TYR A 105 -10.62 5.82 13.00
CA TYR A 105 -10.44 7.27 13.02
C TYR A 105 -9.00 7.66 12.71
N GLN A 106 -8.04 7.06 13.42
CA GLN A 106 -6.63 7.38 13.25
C GLN A 106 -6.12 7.08 11.83
N GLY A 107 -6.58 5.97 11.24
CA GLY A 107 -6.22 5.63 9.87
C GLY A 107 -6.73 6.66 8.86
N LEU A 108 -7.97 7.11 9.00
CA LEU A 108 -8.57 8.11 8.12
C LEU A 108 -8.00 9.50 8.37
N ASP A 109 -7.73 9.86 9.62
CA ASP A 109 -7.16 11.15 9.99
C ASP A 109 -5.74 11.32 9.43
N GLN A 110 -4.87 10.31 9.60
CA GLN A 110 -3.52 10.31 9.03
C GLN A 110 -3.52 10.30 7.50
N ALA A 111 -4.42 9.53 6.88
CA ALA A 111 -4.56 9.50 5.44
C ALA A 111 -4.98 10.86 4.86
N THR A 112 -5.93 11.53 5.50
CA THR A 112 -6.36 12.87 5.07
C THR A 112 -5.27 13.91 5.24
N ASP A 113 -4.48 13.86 6.33
CA ASP A 113 -3.32 14.75 6.51
C ASP A 113 -2.29 14.58 5.39
N MET A 114 -2.00 13.33 5.03
CA MET A 114 -1.07 13.04 3.95
C MET A 114 -1.59 13.55 2.59
N ILE A 115 -2.88 13.31 2.30
CA ILE A 115 -3.54 13.81 1.09
C ILE A 115 -3.47 15.34 1.03
N PHE A 116 -3.71 16.03 2.14
CA PHE A 116 -3.64 17.49 2.20
C PHE A 116 -2.24 18.02 1.90
N LYS A 117 -1.20 17.41 2.47
CA LYS A 117 0.20 17.78 2.22
C LYS A 117 0.60 17.55 0.76
N LEU A 118 0.15 16.45 0.16
CA LEU A 118 0.39 16.18 -1.25
C LEU A 118 -0.33 17.17 -2.16
N ALA A 119 -1.59 17.45 -1.88
CA ALA A 119 -2.39 18.37 -2.69
C ALA A 119 -1.96 19.84 -2.52
N SER A 120 -1.37 20.23 -1.39
CA SER A 120 -0.76 21.54 -1.19
C SER A 120 0.62 21.70 -1.83
N GLY A 121 1.22 20.62 -2.29
CA GLY A 121 2.58 20.60 -2.84
C GLY A 121 3.69 20.67 -1.79
N GLU A 122 3.38 20.49 -0.51
CA GLU A 122 4.37 20.40 0.57
C GLU A 122 5.23 19.12 0.46
N TYR A 123 4.67 18.08 -0.15
CA TYR A 123 5.35 16.83 -0.47
C TYR A 123 5.31 16.59 -1.98
N LYS A 124 6.45 16.19 -2.54
CA LYS A 124 6.52 15.77 -3.93
C LYS A 124 6.28 14.27 -4.02
N ALA A 125 5.41 13.87 -4.94
CA ALA A 125 5.11 12.47 -5.23
C ALA A 125 6.39 11.63 -5.47
N ASP A 126 7.36 12.21 -6.17
CA ASP A 126 8.62 11.53 -6.53
C ASP A 126 9.48 11.21 -5.30
N GLU A 127 9.48 12.06 -4.28
CA GLU A 127 10.25 11.83 -3.05
C GLU A 127 9.70 10.65 -2.25
N MET A 128 8.38 10.53 -2.16
CA MET A 128 7.76 9.42 -1.45
C MET A 128 7.92 8.07 -2.17
N LEU A 129 7.89 8.07 -3.50
CA LEU A 129 8.06 6.86 -4.29
C LEU A 129 9.54 6.40 -4.34
N ALA A 130 10.49 7.31 -4.13
CA ALA A 130 11.92 6.99 -4.11
C ALA A 130 12.38 6.29 -2.82
N GLU A 131 11.73 6.54 -1.68
CA GLU A 131 12.10 5.92 -0.40
C GLU A 131 11.93 4.39 -0.37
N GLU A 132 11.02 3.83 -1.16
CA GLU A 132 10.77 2.39 -1.19
C GLU A 132 11.94 1.57 -1.80
N ASN A 133 12.77 2.20 -2.64
CA ASN A 133 13.85 1.50 -3.34
C ASN A 133 15.20 1.48 -2.59
N SER A 134 15.40 2.28 -1.56
CA SER A 134 16.73 2.42 -0.95
C SER A 134 17.02 1.44 0.19
N GLY A 135 16.02 1.11 1.00
CA GLY A 135 16.23 0.25 2.19
C GLY A 135 16.42 -1.23 1.86
N GLY A 136 15.58 -1.76 0.97
CA GLY A 136 15.63 -3.18 0.60
C GLY A 136 16.88 -3.55 -0.22
N ALA A 137 17.22 -2.75 -1.21
CA ALA A 137 18.37 -3.00 -2.08
C ALA A 137 19.69 -2.97 -1.31
N ILE A 138 19.88 -2.03 -0.40
CA ILE A 138 21.09 -1.93 0.43
C ILE A 138 21.21 -3.14 1.37
N PHE A 139 20.09 -3.58 1.97
CA PHE A 139 20.08 -4.75 2.84
C PHE A 139 20.41 -6.03 2.06
N PHE A 140 19.86 -6.21 0.86
CA PHE A 140 20.18 -7.34 -0.01
C PHE A 140 21.63 -7.31 -0.48
N ILE A 141 22.16 -6.15 -0.85
CA ILE A 141 23.59 -6.01 -1.24
C ILE A 141 24.48 -6.33 -0.05
N LEU A 142 24.23 -5.80 1.14
CA LEU A 142 25.00 -6.12 2.34
C LEU A 142 24.90 -7.60 2.70
N PHE A 143 23.72 -8.21 2.60
CA PHE A 143 23.54 -9.65 2.82
C PHE A 143 24.35 -10.48 1.82
N PHE A 144 24.33 -10.13 0.55
CA PHE A 144 25.14 -10.80 -0.48
C PHE A 144 26.63 -10.63 -0.24
N VAL A 145 27.09 -9.44 0.12
CA VAL A 145 28.50 -9.18 0.46
C VAL A 145 28.94 -10.01 1.68
N VAL A 146 28.13 -10.08 2.72
CA VAL A 146 28.44 -10.89 3.91
C VAL A 146 28.48 -12.39 3.56
N VAL A 147 27.47 -12.90 2.88
CA VAL A 147 27.33 -14.33 2.58
C VAL A 147 28.35 -14.81 1.54
N PHE A 148 28.57 -14.04 0.47
CA PHE A 148 29.37 -14.50 -0.66
C PHE A 148 30.83 -14.01 -0.62
N ILE A 149 31.13 -12.94 0.09
CA ILE A 149 32.51 -12.41 0.17
C ILE A 149 33.11 -12.63 1.56
N ILE A 150 32.44 -12.21 2.62
CA ILE A 150 33.00 -12.22 3.97
C ILE A 150 33.05 -13.64 4.54
N LEU A 151 31.99 -14.45 4.42
CA LEU A 151 31.97 -15.82 4.94
C LEU A 151 33.01 -16.73 4.30
N PRO A 152 33.23 -16.78 2.98
CA PRO A 152 34.29 -17.60 2.40
C PRO A 152 35.72 -17.10 2.77
N LEU A 153 35.93 -15.78 2.94
CA LEU A 153 37.19 -15.22 3.35
C LEU A 153 37.52 -15.61 4.80
N ILE A 154 36.53 -15.71 5.69
CA ILE A 154 36.74 -16.16 7.09
C ILE A 154 36.98 -17.66 7.11
N LYS A 155 36.30 -18.45 6.29
CA LYS A 155 36.46 -19.89 6.22
C LYS A 155 37.86 -20.30 5.68
N ASN A 156 38.37 -19.51 4.72
CA ASN A 156 39.67 -19.79 4.09
C ASN A 156 40.87 -19.43 4.97
N ARG A 157 40.69 -18.77 6.14
CA ARG A 157 41.75 -18.48 7.10
C ARG A 157 41.97 -19.57 8.14
N ARG A 158 41.15 -20.65 8.16
CA ARG A 158 41.17 -21.66 9.23
C ARG A 158 41.69 -23.03 8.83
N ASP A 159 41.96 -23.28 7.54
CA ASP A 159 42.50 -24.58 7.10
C ASP A 159 43.93 -24.43 6.56
N ASN A 160 44.88 -24.31 7.51
CA ASN A 160 46.25 -24.74 7.29
C ASN A 160 46.51 -25.81 8.33
N ASN A 161 46.02 -27.04 8.09
CA ASN A 161 46.69 -28.31 8.43
C ASN A 161 45.79 -29.52 8.16
N ASN A 162 46.39 -30.42 7.41
CA ASN A 162 46.20 -31.87 7.35
C ASN A 162 45.35 -32.47 6.22
N HIS A 163 46.14 -33.15 5.41
CA HIS A 163 45.88 -34.23 4.51
C HIS A 163 44.94 -35.33 5.07
N MET A 164 44.08 -35.86 4.25
CA MET A 164 43.91 -37.26 3.83
C MET A 164 42.49 -37.60 3.48
N GLY A 165 42.29 -37.92 2.25
CA GLY A 165 41.45 -38.94 1.64
C GLY A 165 40.05 -39.19 2.15
N GLY A 166 39.05 -39.01 1.28
CA GLY A 166 37.68 -39.49 1.51
C GLY A 166 36.72 -39.09 0.39
N LYS A 167 36.63 -39.95 -0.61
CA LYS A 167 35.65 -39.93 -1.69
C LYS A 167 34.29 -40.24 -1.11
N GLY A 168 33.37 -39.27 -1.08
CA GLY A 168 31.97 -39.48 -0.66
C GLY A 168 31.09 -38.37 -1.21
N GLY A 169 30.28 -38.70 -2.25
CA GLY A 169 29.33 -37.75 -2.85
C GLY A 169 28.25 -37.37 -1.87
N GLY A 170 28.30 -36.18 -1.37
CA GLY A 170 27.21 -35.50 -0.66
C GLY A 170 26.54 -34.53 -1.61
N ILE A 171 25.26 -34.71 -1.79
CA ILE A 171 24.41 -33.79 -2.55
C ILE A 171 24.47 -32.45 -1.81
N ASP A 172 25.03 -31.41 -2.45
CA ASP A 172 25.16 -30.08 -1.86
C ASP A 172 23.78 -29.53 -1.43
N PHE A 173 23.71 -29.01 -0.21
CA PHE A 173 22.52 -28.39 0.37
C PHE A 173 21.83 -27.43 -0.62
N TRP A 174 22.60 -26.73 -1.44
CA TRP A 174 22.11 -25.81 -2.45
C TRP A 174 21.43 -26.51 -3.64
N THR A 175 21.92 -27.66 -4.07
CA THR A 175 21.26 -28.48 -5.12
C THR A 175 19.95 -29.06 -4.62
N THR A 176 19.89 -29.44 -3.34
CA THR A 176 18.64 -29.93 -2.72
C THR A 176 17.60 -28.82 -2.59
N LEU A 177 18.01 -27.61 -2.21
CA LEU A 177 17.12 -26.46 -2.09
C LEU A 177 16.59 -26.00 -3.46
N MET A 178 17.45 -26.00 -4.49
CA MET A 178 17.06 -25.64 -5.85
C MET A 178 16.12 -26.67 -6.48
N LEU A 179 16.35 -27.95 -6.22
CA LEU A 179 15.51 -29.06 -6.72
C LEU A 179 14.15 -29.09 -6.02
N ALA A 180 14.09 -28.77 -4.71
CA ALA A 180 12.86 -28.66 -3.95
C ALA A 180 11.95 -27.53 -4.45
N ASN A 181 12.54 -26.42 -4.90
CA ASN A 181 11.79 -25.28 -5.44
C ASN A 181 11.27 -25.49 -6.87
N VAL A 182 11.91 -26.36 -7.65
CA VAL A 182 11.50 -26.69 -9.04
C VAL A 182 10.48 -27.83 -9.09
N LEU A 183 10.51 -28.76 -8.14
CA LEU A 183 9.63 -29.94 -8.09
C LEU A 183 8.46 -29.82 -7.11
N GLY A 184 8.45 -28.82 -6.23
CA GLY A 184 7.43 -28.60 -5.19
C GLY A 184 6.30 -27.64 -5.60
N GLY A 185 5.88 -27.63 -6.84
CA GLY A 185 4.66 -26.95 -7.26
C GLY A 185 3.43 -27.77 -6.88
N GLY A 186 2.65 -27.29 -5.91
CA GLY A 186 1.31 -27.85 -5.69
C GLY A 186 0.82 -27.90 -4.26
N GLY A 187 -0.10 -27.01 -3.91
CA GLY A 187 -1.25 -27.31 -3.08
C GLY A 187 -1.08 -27.33 -1.56
N GLY A 188 -1.67 -26.36 -0.91
CA GLY A 188 -1.92 -26.40 0.53
C GLY A 188 -2.87 -25.28 0.96
N ARG A 189 -4.18 -25.54 0.90
CA ARG A 189 -5.22 -24.71 1.54
C ARG A 189 -5.03 -24.76 3.06
N SER A 190 -4.93 -23.61 3.68
CA SER A 190 -5.16 -23.47 5.11
C SER A 190 -6.10 -22.28 5.35
N SER A 191 -7.32 -22.62 5.75
CA SER A 191 -8.36 -21.73 6.25
C SER A 191 -7.96 -21.27 7.66
N GLY A 192 -7.80 -19.98 7.83
CA GLY A 192 -7.63 -19.34 9.13
C GLY A 192 -8.00 -17.87 9.00
N GLY A 193 -9.26 -17.54 9.35
CA GLY A 193 -9.74 -16.18 9.32
C GLY A 193 -9.05 -15.33 10.38
N SER A 194 -8.14 -14.51 9.96
CA SER A 194 -7.54 -13.45 10.77
C SER A 194 -7.85 -12.11 10.12
N PHE A 195 -8.08 -11.08 10.94
CA PHE A 195 -8.29 -9.68 10.53
C PHE A 195 -7.15 -9.08 9.67
N GLY A 196 -6.29 -9.92 9.15
CA GLY A 196 -5.13 -9.56 8.36
C GLY A 196 -5.38 -9.20 6.89
N ASP A 197 -6.62 -9.25 6.42
CA ASP A 197 -6.89 -9.26 4.97
C ASP A 197 -7.66 -8.03 4.46
N PHE A 198 -7.30 -6.83 4.94
CA PHE A 198 -7.65 -5.59 4.24
C PHE A 198 -6.71 -5.40 3.04
N SER A 199 -7.27 -5.21 1.86
CA SER A 199 -6.51 -4.96 0.64
C SER A 199 -6.87 -3.61 0.01
N SER A 200 -5.92 -2.99 -0.69
CA SER A 200 -6.23 -1.91 -1.62
C SER A 200 -6.84 -2.51 -2.88
N GLY A 201 -7.98 -2.01 -3.32
CA GLY A 201 -8.60 -2.42 -4.57
C GLY A 201 -7.62 -2.16 -5.73
N GLY A 202 -7.31 -3.20 -6.51
CA GLY A 202 -6.47 -3.09 -7.69
C GLY A 202 -7.32 -2.71 -8.91
N GLY A 203 -7.68 -1.44 -9.04
CA GLY A 203 -8.37 -0.92 -10.23
C GLY A 203 -7.45 0.01 -11.02
N SER A 204 -7.61 0.06 -12.32
CA SER A 204 -6.97 1.08 -13.16
C SER A 204 -7.73 2.39 -12.95
N PHE A 205 -7.00 3.44 -12.59
CA PHE A 205 -7.61 4.73 -12.32
C PHE A 205 -8.01 5.44 -13.62
N GLY A 206 -9.32 5.65 -13.79
CA GLY A 206 -9.80 6.72 -14.63
C GLY A 206 -10.40 7.78 -13.72
N GLY A 207 -9.71 8.91 -13.52
CA GLY A 207 -10.19 9.99 -12.68
C GLY A 207 -11.60 10.44 -13.08
N PHE A 208 -12.44 10.81 -12.12
CA PHE A 208 -13.76 11.36 -12.41
C PHE A 208 -13.66 12.84 -12.76
N GLY A 209 -14.23 13.20 -13.91
CA GLY A 209 -14.38 14.57 -14.35
C GLY A 209 -15.86 14.93 -14.35
N GLY A 210 -16.20 16.09 -13.79
CA GLY A 210 -17.58 16.56 -13.67
C GLY A 210 -18.27 16.59 -15.01
N GLY A 211 -19.24 15.72 -15.21
CA GLY A 211 -20.13 15.76 -16.36
C GLY A 211 -20.89 17.09 -16.44
N SER A 212 -21.02 17.57 -17.62
CA SER A 212 -21.78 18.76 -18.04
C SER A 212 -23.24 18.73 -17.61
#